data_4641143f71085d0c8fcc58b64255b3a7
#
_entry.id   4641143f71085d0c8fcc58b64255b3a7
#
_cell.length_a   1.000
_cell.length_b   1.000
_cell.length_c   1.000
_cell.angle_alpha   90.00
_cell.angle_beta   90.00
_cell.angle_gamma   90.00
#
_symmetry.space_group_name_H-M   'P 1'
#
loop_
_entity.id
_entity.type
_entity.pdbx_description
1 polymer ?
#
loop_
_entity_poly.entity_id
_entity_poly.type
_entity_poly.pdbx_seq_one_letter_code
_entity_poly.pdbx_strand_id
1 'polypeptide(L)'
;MRRAPGTNSPAQPCLPRLTDDALLRSLSPTVLPRMDPAAGAAEQRGDEKAGSPQPEPAPWQALPVLSEQQSGDVELVLAYAAPVLDKRQTSRLLKEVSAVHPLPAQSHLKRVRPSRDASHPHALDMLLCLAGPAVGTRSLAELLPWPAVDARGLGQPFLVPVPARPPLTRGQFEEARAHWPTSFHEDRQVTRALAGRLFSAQERATMQGHMERAIRAAQQAATRGLRAVGAVVVDPGSDRVLATAHDCSGPASPLLHATMVCIDLVAQGQGRGAHDLGPHPACSFAPATTAQAVRAGSVRKLDEDVDADGLPYVCTGYDLYVTREPCTMCAMALVHSRVRRVFYGAPSPDGALGTRFRLHARPDLNHRFLVFRGVLEAQCRRLDPDT
;
A
#
# COMPACT_ATOMS: atom_id res chain seq x y z
N MET A 1 15.40 -48.77 9.31
CA MET A 1 14.56 -47.75 9.95
C MET A 1 13.69 -47.06 8.90
N ARG A 2 12.38 -47.26 9.01
CA ARG A 2 11.39 -46.87 7.97
C ARG A 2 10.97 -45.40 8.16
N ARG A 3 10.98 -44.63 7.06
CA ARG A 3 10.45 -43.25 7.04
C ARG A 3 8.92 -43.30 7.04
N ALA A 4 8.29 -42.48 7.87
CA ALA A 4 6.86 -42.23 7.88
C ALA A 4 6.45 -41.27 6.75
N PRO A 5 5.24 -41.39 6.16
CA PRO A 5 4.76 -40.51 5.10
C PRO A 5 4.22 -39.19 5.64
N GLY A 6 4.55 -38.09 4.95
CA GLY A 6 4.07 -36.77 5.26
C GLY A 6 2.57 -36.61 5.03
N THR A 7 1.91 -35.95 5.97
CA THR A 7 0.51 -35.56 5.89
C THR A 7 0.33 -34.38 4.94
N ASN A 8 -0.37 -34.61 3.82
CA ASN A 8 -0.86 -33.56 2.92
C ASN A 8 -1.95 -32.74 3.62
N SER A 9 -1.70 -31.45 3.79
CA SER A 9 -2.74 -30.47 4.12
C SER A 9 -3.65 -30.24 2.89
N PRO A 10 -4.97 -30.22 3.05
CA PRO A 10 -5.88 -30.00 1.91
C PRO A 10 -5.79 -28.54 1.45
N ALA A 11 -5.62 -28.37 0.13
CA ALA A 11 -5.71 -27.09 -0.57
C ALA A 11 -7.08 -26.46 -0.34
N GLN A 12 -7.13 -25.20 0.05
CA GLN A 12 -8.36 -24.40 0.11
C GLN A 12 -8.92 -24.22 -1.31
N PRO A 13 -10.23 -24.43 -1.53
CA PRO A 13 -10.84 -24.20 -2.82
C PRO A 13 -10.85 -22.71 -3.16
N CYS A 14 -10.37 -22.36 -4.35
CA CYS A 14 -10.51 -21.05 -4.96
C CYS A 14 -11.99 -20.73 -5.20
N LEU A 15 -12.50 -19.66 -4.61
CA LEU A 15 -13.83 -19.13 -4.89
C LEU A 15 -13.84 -18.46 -6.28
N PRO A 16 -14.91 -18.61 -7.09
CA PRO A 16 -15.03 -17.97 -8.40
C PRO A 16 -15.16 -16.45 -8.25
N ARG A 17 -14.38 -15.71 -9.04
CA ARG A 17 -14.52 -14.25 -9.20
C ARG A 17 -15.75 -13.97 -10.07
N LEU A 18 -16.65 -13.15 -9.60
CA LEU A 18 -17.69 -12.55 -10.41
C LEU A 18 -17.08 -11.41 -11.23
N THR A 19 -16.88 -11.64 -12.52
CA THR A 19 -16.60 -10.56 -13.48
C THR A 19 -17.94 -10.00 -13.93
N ASP A 20 -18.26 -8.79 -13.50
CA ASP A 20 -19.48 -8.09 -13.85
C ASP A 20 -19.42 -7.56 -15.28
N ASP A 21 -20.01 -8.28 -16.22
CA ASP A 21 -20.36 -7.75 -17.55
C ASP A 21 -21.87 -7.72 -17.82
N ALA A 22 -22.70 -8.08 -16.84
CA ALA A 22 -24.16 -8.22 -17.03
C ALA A 22 -25.05 -7.23 -16.26
N LEU A 23 -24.52 -6.44 -15.33
CA LEU A 23 -25.34 -5.53 -14.49
C LEU A 23 -25.06 -4.04 -14.70
N LEU A 24 -24.13 -3.63 -15.58
CA LEU A 24 -23.76 -2.22 -15.83
C LEU A 24 -24.45 -1.59 -17.05
N ARG A 25 -25.53 -2.19 -17.60
CA ARG A 25 -26.23 -1.61 -18.77
C ARG A 25 -27.47 -0.77 -18.42
N SER A 26 -27.47 -0.08 -17.30
CA SER A 26 -28.61 0.78 -16.95
C SER A 26 -28.21 1.98 -16.11
N LEU A 27 -27.29 2.81 -16.56
CA LEU A 27 -27.19 4.21 -16.14
C LEU A 27 -26.43 5.01 -17.23
N SER A 28 -27.18 5.76 -18.04
CA SER A 28 -26.63 6.68 -19.03
C SER A 28 -26.00 7.90 -18.36
N PRO A 29 -24.83 8.37 -18.80
CA PRO A 29 -24.25 9.62 -18.31
C PRO A 29 -24.88 10.82 -19.02
N THR A 30 -25.32 11.78 -18.24
CA THR A 30 -25.79 13.11 -18.69
C THR A 30 -24.64 13.89 -19.36
N VAL A 31 -24.86 14.24 -20.62
CA VAL A 31 -23.95 15.02 -21.46
C VAL A 31 -23.98 16.49 -21.02
N LEU A 32 -22.82 17.06 -20.70
CA LEU A 32 -22.62 18.51 -20.59
C LEU A 32 -22.25 19.11 -21.95
N PRO A 33 -22.72 20.33 -22.31
CA PRO A 33 -22.52 20.89 -23.65
C PRO A 33 -21.11 21.45 -23.86
N ARG A 34 -20.59 21.19 -25.07
CA ARG A 34 -19.39 21.85 -25.61
C ARG A 34 -19.69 23.33 -25.93
N MET A 35 -18.76 24.18 -25.54
CA MET A 35 -18.70 25.55 -26.06
C MET A 35 -17.63 25.63 -27.17
N ASP A 36 -18.02 26.09 -28.35
CA ASP A 36 -17.17 26.36 -29.48
C ASP A 36 -16.44 27.71 -29.30
N PRO A 37 -15.22 27.89 -29.84
CA PRO A 37 -14.53 29.17 -29.81
C PRO A 37 -14.79 29.96 -31.12
N ALA A 38 -15.30 31.17 -31.00
CA ALA A 38 -15.40 32.13 -32.08
C ALA A 38 -14.11 32.97 -32.18
N ALA A 39 -13.73 33.22 -33.43
CA ALA A 39 -12.55 33.93 -33.87
C ALA A 39 -12.62 35.45 -33.62
N GLY A 40 -11.46 36.05 -33.43
CA GLY A 40 -11.30 37.52 -33.47
C GLY A 40 -9.82 37.88 -33.50
N ALA A 41 -9.31 38.20 -34.70
CA ALA A 41 -7.96 38.70 -34.92
C ALA A 41 -7.87 40.19 -34.58
N ALA A 42 -6.76 40.63 -33.95
CA ALA A 42 -6.20 41.98 -34.09
C ALA A 42 -4.72 41.98 -33.68
N GLU A 43 -3.88 42.39 -34.62
CA GLU A 43 -2.47 42.75 -34.47
C GLU A 43 -2.27 43.90 -33.48
N GLN A 44 -1.19 43.91 -32.68
CA GLN A 44 -0.18 45.00 -32.66
C GLN A 44 0.92 44.81 -31.61
N ARG A 45 2.14 44.85 -32.13
CA ARG A 45 3.39 45.48 -31.63
C ARG A 45 3.93 45.17 -30.25
N GLY A 46 5.19 44.79 -30.33
CA GLY A 46 6.08 44.40 -29.25
C GLY A 46 6.33 45.43 -28.16
N ASP A 47 6.65 44.83 -27.01
CA ASP A 47 7.46 45.42 -25.97
C ASP A 47 8.22 44.34 -25.23
N GLU A 48 9.40 44.66 -24.79
CA GLU A 48 10.39 43.76 -24.15
C GLU A 48 9.81 43.00 -22.96
N LYS A 49 9.87 41.69 -23.04
CA LYS A 49 9.44 40.80 -21.94
C LYS A 49 10.48 40.79 -20.82
N ALA A 50 10.22 41.53 -19.75
CA ALA A 50 10.66 41.15 -18.42
C ALA A 50 10.18 39.72 -18.17
N GLY A 51 11.09 38.82 -17.77
CA GLY A 51 10.81 37.41 -17.53
C GLY A 51 9.64 37.23 -16.58
N SER A 52 8.60 36.56 -17.04
CA SER A 52 7.46 36.14 -16.19
C SER A 52 8.00 35.30 -15.05
N PRO A 53 7.61 35.57 -13.80
CA PRO A 53 7.96 34.69 -12.70
C PRO A 53 7.45 33.27 -13.00
N GLN A 54 8.36 32.29 -13.01
CA GLN A 54 7.96 30.88 -13.14
C GLN A 54 7.00 30.57 -11.99
N PRO A 55 5.87 29.90 -12.24
CA PRO A 55 4.97 29.53 -11.16
C PRO A 55 5.75 28.71 -10.13
N GLU A 56 5.65 29.11 -8.86
CA GLU A 56 6.24 28.34 -7.77
C GLU A 56 5.81 26.89 -7.87
N PRO A 57 6.73 25.92 -7.75
CA PRO A 57 6.37 24.51 -7.86
C PRO A 57 5.31 24.19 -6.79
N ALA A 58 4.22 23.58 -7.23
CA ALA A 58 3.13 23.17 -6.34
C ALA A 58 3.71 22.40 -5.14
N PRO A 59 3.19 22.63 -3.92
CA PRO A 59 3.72 22.00 -2.71
C PRO A 59 3.63 20.48 -2.86
N TRP A 60 4.79 19.81 -2.80
CA TRP A 60 4.88 18.35 -2.86
C TRP A 60 4.29 17.70 -1.60
N GLN A 61 3.86 16.46 -1.71
CA GLN A 61 3.39 15.64 -0.60
C GLN A 61 4.01 14.25 -0.65
N ALA A 62 4.43 13.74 0.50
CA ALA A 62 4.81 12.34 0.65
C ALA A 62 3.55 11.48 0.80
N LEU A 63 3.11 10.87 -0.28
CA LEU A 63 1.92 10.02 -0.31
C LEU A 63 2.29 8.57 -0.03
N PRO A 64 1.59 7.87 0.88
CA PRO A 64 1.87 6.47 1.14
C PRO A 64 1.52 5.61 -0.07
N VAL A 65 2.36 4.64 -0.36
CA VAL A 65 2.03 3.57 -1.32
C VAL A 65 1.40 2.42 -0.54
N LEU A 66 0.11 2.26 -0.69
CA LEU A 66 -0.66 1.24 0.01
C LEU A 66 -0.46 -0.14 -0.62
N SER A 67 -0.70 -1.20 0.16
CA SER A 67 -0.78 -2.57 -0.37
C SER A 67 -1.91 -2.72 -1.40
N GLU A 68 -1.89 -3.77 -2.19
CA GLU A 68 -2.99 -4.10 -3.10
C GLU A 68 -4.32 -4.26 -2.35
N GLN A 69 -4.27 -4.88 -1.17
CA GLN A 69 -5.46 -5.06 -0.34
C GLN A 69 -6.04 -3.74 0.20
N GLN A 70 -5.18 -2.75 0.50
CA GLN A 70 -5.61 -1.44 1.00
C GLN A 70 -6.07 -0.49 -0.12
N SER A 71 -5.60 -0.68 -1.34
CA SER A 71 -5.89 0.19 -2.49
C SER A 71 -6.89 -0.40 -3.48
N GLY A 72 -7.17 -1.71 -3.40
CA GLY A 72 -8.15 -2.39 -4.25
C GLY A 72 -9.58 -2.12 -3.81
N ASP A 73 -10.50 -2.40 -4.73
CA ASP A 73 -11.95 -2.33 -4.50
C ASP A 73 -12.39 -3.36 -3.46
N VAL A 74 -13.59 -3.16 -2.91
CA VAL A 74 -14.18 -4.09 -1.95
C VAL A 74 -14.64 -5.35 -2.67
N GLU A 75 -13.94 -6.45 -2.43
CA GLU A 75 -14.32 -7.77 -2.94
C GLU A 75 -15.64 -8.22 -2.28
N LEU A 76 -16.63 -8.60 -3.08
CA LEU A 76 -17.95 -9.04 -2.61
C LEU A 76 -18.13 -10.54 -2.82
N VAL A 77 -18.80 -11.17 -1.87
CA VAL A 77 -19.29 -12.57 -1.96
C VAL A 77 -20.79 -12.59 -1.69
N LEU A 78 -21.48 -13.57 -2.26
CA LEU A 78 -22.90 -13.74 -2.00
C LEU A 78 -23.13 -14.49 -0.68
N ALA A 79 -24.15 -14.06 0.04
CA ALA A 79 -24.61 -14.68 1.26
C ALA A 79 -26.13 -14.76 1.28
N TYR A 80 -26.67 -15.70 2.05
CA TYR A 80 -28.10 -15.77 2.35
C TYR A 80 -28.40 -14.94 3.60
N ALA A 81 -29.42 -14.12 3.49
CA ALA A 81 -30.00 -13.40 4.61
C ALA A 81 -31.52 -13.65 4.65
N ALA A 82 -32.13 -13.53 5.81
CA ALA A 82 -33.57 -13.64 5.96
C ALA A 82 -34.12 -12.51 6.84
N PRO A 83 -35.34 -11.99 6.55
CA PRO A 83 -35.94 -11.01 7.41
C PRO A 83 -36.39 -11.67 8.74
N VAL A 84 -36.15 -10.95 9.83
CA VAL A 84 -36.62 -11.36 11.17
C VAL A 84 -38.03 -10.82 11.37
N LEU A 85 -39.03 -11.70 11.33
CA LEU A 85 -40.46 -11.36 11.44
C LEU A 85 -40.86 -11.03 12.89
N ASP A 86 -40.23 -11.69 13.87
CA ASP A 86 -40.42 -11.41 15.29
C ASP A 86 -39.11 -11.00 15.97
N LYS A 87 -38.99 -9.71 16.28
CA LYS A 87 -37.78 -9.15 16.95
C LYS A 87 -37.48 -9.78 18.31
N ARG A 88 -38.48 -10.29 19.01
CA ARG A 88 -38.29 -10.95 20.30
C ARG A 88 -37.45 -12.21 20.16
N GLN A 89 -37.49 -12.84 19.00
CA GLN A 89 -36.73 -14.05 18.68
C GLN A 89 -35.29 -13.76 18.23
N THR A 90 -34.92 -12.50 17.97
CA THR A 90 -33.58 -12.16 17.39
C THR A 90 -32.42 -12.76 18.15
N SER A 91 -32.41 -12.67 19.47
CA SER A 91 -31.30 -13.19 20.30
C SER A 91 -31.17 -14.71 20.24
N ARG A 92 -32.31 -15.43 20.26
CA ARG A 92 -32.36 -16.88 20.10
C ARG A 92 -31.85 -17.30 18.72
N LEU A 93 -32.46 -16.72 17.67
CA LEU A 93 -32.07 -16.97 16.27
C LEU A 93 -30.58 -16.69 16.02
N LEU A 94 -30.08 -15.57 16.54
CA LEU A 94 -28.66 -15.21 16.42
C LEU A 94 -27.76 -16.28 17.02
N LYS A 95 -28.09 -16.80 18.20
CA LYS A 95 -27.32 -17.85 18.88
C LYS A 95 -27.34 -19.15 18.08
N GLU A 96 -28.51 -19.60 17.67
CA GLU A 96 -28.69 -20.88 16.95
C GLU A 96 -28.05 -20.81 15.55
N VAL A 97 -28.31 -19.78 14.76
CA VAL A 97 -27.70 -19.60 13.44
C VAL A 97 -26.17 -19.49 13.52
N SER A 98 -25.65 -18.78 14.53
CA SER A 98 -24.20 -18.68 14.70
C SER A 98 -23.54 -20.01 15.10
N ALA A 99 -24.25 -20.88 15.79
CA ALA A 99 -23.77 -22.19 16.14
C ALA A 99 -23.69 -23.14 14.93
N VAL A 100 -24.69 -23.09 14.03
CA VAL A 100 -24.74 -23.92 12.82
C VAL A 100 -23.88 -23.36 11.70
N HIS A 101 -23.87 -22.05 11.52
CA HIS A 101 -23.09 -21.36 10.50
C HIS A 101 -22.11 -20.34 11.11
N PRO A 102 -21.03 -20.79 11.76
CA PRO A 102 -19.99 -19.87 12.18
C PRO A 102 -19.34 -19.22 10.96
N LEU A 103 -19.03 -17.93 11.05
CA LEU A 103 -18.34 -17.17 9.99
C LEU A 103 -16.98 -16.66 10.49
N PRO A 104 -16.01 -17.55 10.78
CA PRO A 104 -14.74 -17.14 11.37
C PRO A 104 -13.93 -16.24 10.43
N ALA A 105 -13.95 -16.52 9.14
CA ALA A 105 -13.25 -15.72 8.13
C ALA A 105 -13.95 -14.38 7.83
N GLN A 106 -15.24 -14.25 8.15
CA GLN A 106 -16.06 -13.04 7.97
C GLN A 106 -16.51 -12.46 9.32
N SER A 107 -15.68 -12.52 10.34
CA SER A 107 -15.97 -11.97 11.68
C SER A 107 -16.22 -10.44 11.68
N HIS A 108 -15.83 -9.76 10.63
CA HIS A 108 -16.10 -8.35 10.40
C HIS A 108 -17.56 -8.06 10.05
N LEU A 109 -18.33 -9.03 9.54
CA LEU A 109 -19.73 -8.83 9.16
C LEU A 109 -20.62 -8.83 10.41
N LYS A 110 -21.52 -7.84 10.51
CA LYS A 110 -22.57 -7.88 11.52
C LYS A 110 -23.63 -8.87 11.12
N ARG A 111 -24.03 -9.73 12.03
CA ARG A 111 -25.04 -10.78 11.76
C ARG A 111 -26.45 -10.21 11.50
N VAL A 112 -26.74 -9.03 12.01
CA VAL A 112 -28.06 -8.40 11.90
C VAL A 112 -27.90 -6.97 11.42
N ARG A 113 -28.79 -6.56 10.51
CA ARG A 113 -28.91 -5.17 10.06
C ARG A 113 -30.36 -4.72 10.08
N PRO A 114 -30.65 -3.41 10.10
CA PRO A 114 -31.96 -2.90 9.72
C PRO A 114 -32.31 -3.35 8.30
N SER A 115 -33.54 -3.81 8.09
CA SER A 115 -34.02 -4.16 6.75
C SER A 115 -34.06 -2.93 5.86
N ARG A 116 -33.80 -3.14 4.57
CA ARG A 116 -33.96 -2.10 3.53
C ARG A 116 -35.35 -2.10 2.90
N ASP A 117 -36.21 -3.03 3.32
CA ASP A 117 -37.58 -3.08 2.85
C ASP A 117 -38.39 -1.91 3.45
N ALA A 118 -38.76 -0.96 2.59
CA ALA A 118 -39.52 0.22 2.97
C ALA A 118 -40.93 -0.13 3.49
N SER A 119 -41.48 -1.29 3.14
CA SER A 119 -42.79 -1.77 3.62
C SER A 119 -42.75 -2.18 5.09
N HIS A 120 -41.58 -2.43 5.66
CA HIS A 120 -41.39 -2.86 7.04
C HIS A 120 -40.26 -2.04 7.74
N PRO A 121 -40.53 -0.76 8.05
CA PRO A 121 -39.47 0.20 8.47
C PRO A 121 -38.71 -0.16 9.77
N HIS A 122 -39.22 -1.15 10.52
CA HIS A 122 -38.58 -1.63 11.74
C HIS A 122 -38.06 -3.07 11.65
N ALA A 123 -38.19 -3.69 10.49
CA ALA A 123 -37.70 -5.08 10.30
C ALA A 123 -36.17 -5.15 10.38
N LEU A 124 -35.70 -6.34 10.71
CA LEU A 124 -34.27 -6.67 10.74
C LEU A 124 -34.01 -7.77 9.72
N ASP A 125 -32.86 -7.72 9.05
CA ASP A 125 -32.36 -8.83 8.23
C ASP A 125 -31.24 -9.54 9.00
N MET A 126 -31.30 -10.87 9.06
CA MET A 126 -30.27 -11.69 9.67
C MET A 126 -29.45 -12.41 8.59
N LEU A 127 -28.13 -12.30 8.66
CA LEU A 127 -27.19 -13.03 7.82
C LEU A 127 -27.12 -14.49 8.29
N LEU A 128 -27.45 -15.43 7.40
CA LEU A 128 -27.48 -16.86 7.71
C LEU A 128 -26.12 -17.50 7.45
N CYS A 129 -25.73 -17.62 6.17
CA CYS A 129 -24.48 -18.25 5.75
C CYS A 129 -24.00 -17.67 4.41
N LEU A 130 -22.74 -17.94 4.03
CA LEU A 130 -22.26 -17.63 2.69
C LEU A 130 -22.92 -18.56 1.66
N ALA A 131 -23.19 -18.02 0.47
CA ALA A 131 -23.63 -18.84 -0.66
C ALA A 131 -22.45 -19.67 -1.18
N GLY A 132 -22.71 -20.98 -1.36
CA GLY A 132 -21.73 -21.87 -2.00
C GLY A 132 -21.67 -21.66 -3.53
N PRO A 133 -20.86 -22.46 -4.24
CA PRO A 133 -20.69 -22.31 -5.71
C PRO A 133 -22.01 -22.52 -6.49
N ALA A 134 -22.94 -23.31 -5.98
CA ALA A 134 -24.28 -23.44 -6.55
C ALA A 134 -25.20 -22.36 -5.98
N VAL A 135 -25.18 -21.19 -6.61
CA VAL A 135 -26.05 -20.06 -6.24
C VAL A 135 -27.48 -20.32 -6.78
N GLY A 136 -28.47 -20.28 -5.91
CA GLY A 136 -29.89 -20.46 -6.27
C GLY A 136 -30.80 -20.10 -5.12
N THR A 137 -32.10 -20.10 -5.39
CA THR A 137 -33.11 -19.92 -4.36
C THR A 137 -33.12 -21.15 -3.48
N ARG A 138 -32.86 -21.00 -2.18
CA ARG A 138 -32.92 -22.07 -1.17
C ARG A 138 -33.97 -21.77 -0.13
N SER A 139 -34.59 -22.82 0.38
CA SER A 139 -35.55 -22.70 1.47
C SER A 139 -34.83 -22.58 2.83
N LEU A 140 -35.53 -22.06 3.86
CA LEU A 140 -35.00 -22.04 5.21
C LEU A 140 -34.64 -23.44 5.73
N ALA A 141 -35.43 -24.46 5.38
CA ALA A 141 -35.18 -25.84 5.80
C ALA A 141 -33.87 -26.42 5.23
N GLU A 142 -33.47 -26.00 4.03
CA GLU A 142 -32.19 -26.38 3.42
C GLU A 142 -31.01 -25.66 4.04
N LEU A 143 -31.20 -24.38 4.43
CA LEU A 143 -30.13 -23.58 5.02
C LEU A 143 -29.97 -23.80 6.52
N LEU A 144 -31.08 -24.07 7.22
CA LEU A 144 -31.17 -24.20 8.68
C LEU A 144 -31.85 -25.51 9.07
N PRO A 145 -31.14 -26.63 9.10
CA PRO A 145 -31.72 -27.93 9.33
C PRO A 145 -32.27 -28.07 10.76
N TRP A 146 -33.51 -28.57 10.87
CA TRP A 146 -34.09 -28.97 12.14
C TRP A 146 -33.42 -30.27 12.64
N PRO A 147 -33.17 -30.45 13.96
CA PRO A 147 -33.54 -29.62 15.12
C PRO A 147 -32.48 -28.58 15.51
N ALA A 148 -31.43 -28.40 14.74
CA ALA A 148 -30.31 -27.54 15.11
C ALA A 148 -30.70 -26.05 15.18
N VAL A 149 -31.65 -25.62 14.33
CA VAL A 149 -32.19 -24.27 14.35
C VAL A 149 -33.72 -24.33 14.26
N ASP A 150 -34.38 -23.64 15.17
CA ASP A 150 -35.82 -23.37 15.03
C ASP A 150 -36.00 -22.10 14.22
N ALA A 151 -36.31 -22.25 12.93
CA ALA A 151 -36.45 -21.17 11.99
C ALA A 151 -37.74 -20.30 12.18
N ARG A 152 -38.56 -20.61 13.19
CA ARG A 152 -39.76 -19.77 13.49
C ARG A 152 -39.32 -18.33 13.82
N GLY A 153 -39.95 -17.37 13.17
CA GLY A 153 -39.61 -15.95 13.28
C GLY A 153 -38.66 -15.44 12.19
N LEU A 154 -38.23 -16.31 11.26
CA LEU A 154 -37.53 -15.91 10.03
C LEU A 154 -38.48 -15.97 8.83
N GLY A 155 -38.35 -15.00 7.92
CA GLY A 155 -39.05 -14.97 6.62
C GLY A 155 -38.22 -15.68 5.54
N GLN A 156 -38.67 -15.56 4.29
CA GLN A 156 -38.03 -16.18 3.15
C GLN A 156 -36.58 -15.68 2.97
N PRO A 157 -35.59 -16.58 2.79
CA PRO A 157 -34.23 -16.20 2.57
C PRO A 157 -34.02 -15.56 1.19
N PHE A 158 -33.12 -14.60 1.12
CA PHE A 158 -32.72 -13.92 -0.10
C PHE A 158 -31.20 -13.78 -0.18
N LEU A 159 -30.69 -13.64 -1.40
CA LEU A 159 -29.25 -13.42 -1.63
C LEU A 159 -28.90 -11.94 -1.47
N VAL A 160 -27.74 -11.70 -0.85
CA VAL A 160 -27.21 -10.37 -0.63
C VAL A 160 -25.68 -10.37 -0.82
N PRO A 161 -25.13 -9.38 -1.54
CA PRO A 161 -23.67 -9.21 -1.59
C PRO A 161 -23.16 -8.69 -0.25
N VAL A 162 -22.09 -9.31 0.25
CA VAL A 162 -21.44 -8.91 1.49
C VAL A 162 -19.93 -8.82 1.27
N PRO A 163 -19.20 -7.93 1.97
CA PRO A 163 -17.75 -7.83 1.86
C PRO A 163 -17.05 -9.16 2.22
N ALA A 164 -16.21 -9.66 1.32
CA ALA A 164 -15.47 -10.90 1.51
C ALA A 164 -14.39 -10.78 2.60
N ARG A 165 -13.82 -9.58 2.76
CA ARG A 165 -12.71 -9.27 3.67
C ARG A 165 -13.03 -8.03 4.50
N PRO A 166 -12.39 -7.87 5.68
CA PRO A 166 -12.53 -6.66 6.47
C PRO A 166 -11.96 -5.45 5.72
N PRO A 167 -12.64 -4.29 5.74
CA PRO A 167 -12.11 -3.08 5.16
C PRO A 167 -10.87 -2.61 5.93
N LEU A 168 -9.84 -2.18 5.20
CA LEU A 168 -8.54 -1.74 5.75
C LEU A 168 -8.39 -0.21 5.71
N THR A 169 -9.15 0.47 4.86
CA THR A 169 -9.14 1.93 4.73
C THR A 169 -10.52 2.52 4.96
N ARG A 170 -10.59 3.82 5.23
CA ARG A 170 -11.86 4.53 5.39
C ARG A 170 -12.73 4.47 4.14
N GLY A 171 -12.12 4.61 2.94
CA GLY A 171 -12.83 4.49 1.67
C GLY A 171 -13.47 3.12 1.49
N GLN A 172 -12.69 2.05 1.71
CA GLN A 172 -13.22 0.68 1.66
C GLN A 172 -14.34 0.44 2.69
N PHE A 173 -14.26 1.04 3.87
CA PHE A 173 -15.32 0.91 4.87
C PHE A 173 -16.63 1.56 4.42
N GLU A 174 -16.57 2.76 3.84
CA GLU A 174 -17.77 3.44 3.33
C GLU A 174 -18.42 2.65 2.19
N GLU A 175 -17.63 2.09 1.27
CA GLU A 175 -18.09 1.20 0.21
C GLU A 175 -18.65 -0.12 0.75
N ALA A 176 -17.92 -0.82 1.62
CA ALA A 176 -18.34 -2.07 2.24
C ALA A 176 -19.67 -1.91 2.99
N ARG A 177 -19.83 -0.82 3.74
CA ARG A 177 -21.03 -0.49 4.49
C ARG A 177 -22.26 -0.29 3.59
N ALA A 178 -22.07 0.15 2.35
CA ALA A 178 -23.16 0.27 1.39
C ALA A 178 -23.79 -1.08 1.05
N HIS A 179 -23.03 -2.18 1.11
CA HIS A 179 -23.53 -3.54 0.87
C HIS A 179 -24.05 -4.21 2.14
N TRP A 180 -23.20 -4.31 3.17
CA TRP A 180 -23.58 -4.91 4.45
C TRP A 180 -22.81 -4.27 5.62
N PRO A 181 -23.46 -4.07 6.78
CA PRO A 181 -22.78 -3.50 7.94
C PRO A 181 -21.58 -4.32 8.38
N THR A 182 -20.44 -3.67 8.48
CA THR A 182 -19.15 -4.27 8.89
C THR A 182 -18.61 -3.57 10.12
N SER A 183 -17.78 -4.27 10.89
CA SER A 183 -16.88 -3.64 11.86
C SER A 183 -15.64 -3.13 11.15
N PHE A 184 -15.15 -1.97 11.58
CA PHE A 184 -13.95 -1.33 11.04
C PHE A 184 -13.09 -0.78 12.17
N HIS A 185 -11.82 -1.13 12.15
CA HIS A 185 -10.80 -0.58 13.03
C HIS A 185 -9.89 0.31 12.19
N GLU A 186 -10.07 1.60 12.31
CA GLU A 186 -9.33 2.58 11.51
C GLU A 186 -7.83 2.56 11.86
N ASP A 187 -6.98 2.35 10.86
CA ASP A 187 -5.55 2.66 10.96
C ASP A 187 -5.35 4.17 10.81
N ARG A 188 -5.16 4.83 11.95
CA ARG A 188 -4.98 6.30 12.01
C ARG A 188 -3.72 6.77 11.29
N GLN A 189 -2.68 5.93 11.17
CA GLN A 189 -1.46 6.30 10.44
C GLN A 189 -1.74 6.34 8.94
N VAL A 190 -2.39 5.30 8.41
CA VAL A 190 -2.82 5.25 7.01
C VAL A 190 -3.76 6.41 6.68
N THR A 191 -4.77 6.66 7.51
CA THR A 191 -5.70 7.77 7.31
C THR A 191 -5.01 9.13 7.31
N ARG A 192 -4.09 9.37 8.25
CA ARG A 192 -3.29 10.61 8.30
C ARG A 192 -2.37 10.75 7.08
N ALA A 193 -1.77 9.64 6.65
CA ALA A 193 -0.89 9.62 5.48
C ALA A 193 -1.65 9.95 4.20
N LEU A 194 -2.81 9.33 3.99
CA LEU A 194 -3.69 9.62 2.84
C LEU A 194 -4.20 11.06 2.83
N ALA A 195 -4.43 11.64 4.00
CA ALA A 195 -4.82 13.04 4.14
C ALA A 195 -3.63 14.02 4.04
N GLY A 196 -2.41 13.55 3.75
CA GLY A 196 -1.18 14.38 3.69
C GLY A 196 -0.76 14.97 5.04
N ARG A 197 -1.29 14.45 6.16
CA ARG A 197 -1.07 14.97 7.53
C ARG A 197 -0.21 14.06 8.39
N LEU A 198 0.52 13.12 7.78
CA LEU A 198 1.39 12.21 8.52
C LEU A 198 2.64 12.91 9.01
N PHE A 199 3.20 13.81 8.21
CA PHE A 199 4.44 14.50 8.49
C PHE A 199 4.21 15.97 8.85
N SER A 200 4.88 16.42 9.90
CA SER A 200 4.93 17.84 10.31
C SER A 200 5.66 18.70 9.27
N ALA A 201 5.57 20.02 9.38
CA ALA A 201 6.31 20.94 8.51
C ALA A 201 7.84 20.75 8.66
N GLN A 202 8.32 20.51 9.87
CA GLN A 202 9.75 20.27 10.15
C GLN A 202 10.21 18.97 9.51
N GLU A 203 9.47 17.87 9.69
CA GLU A 203 9.81 16.59 9.04
C GLU A 203 9.81 16.70 7.52
N ARG A 204 8.87 17.45 6.93
CA ARG A 204 8.87 17.70 5.49
C ARG A 204 10.09 18.49 5.03
N ALA A 205 10.52 19.50 5.79
CA ALA A 205 11.74 20.26 5.48
C ALA A 205 12.98 19.36 5.50
N THR A 206 13.09 18.48 6.50
CA THR A 206 14.16 17.46 6.59
C THR A 206 14.12 16.49 5.39
N MET A 207 12.93 15.95 5.07
CA MET A 207 12.75 15.05 3.91
C MET A 207 13.13 15.74 2.59
N GLN A 208 12.77 17.01 2.45
CA GLN A 208 13.16 17.83 1.30
C GLN A 208 14.69 17.92 1.18
N GLY A 209 15.39 18.25 2.26
CA GLY A 209 16.85 18.33 2.28
C GLY A 209 17.53 17.03 1.88
N HIS A 210 17.00 15.87 2.33
CA HIS A 210 17.52 14.56 1.94
C HIS A 210 17.28 14.26 0.45
N MET A 211 16.07 14.56 -0.06
CA MET A 211 15.77 14.36 -1.48
C MET A 211 16.58 15.31 -2.38
N GLU A 212 16.79 16.56 -1.99
CA GLU A 212 17.65 17.50 -2.70
C GLU A 212 19.11 16.99 -2.77
N ARG A 213 19.58 16.32 -1.71
CA ARG A 213 20.90 15.67 -1.74
C ARG A 213 20.95 14.53 -2.75
N ALA A 214 19.90 13.70 -2.81
CA ALA A 214 19.76 12.64 -3.82
C ALA A 214 19.70 13.24 -5.24
N ILE A 215 18.99 14.35 -5.45
CA ILE A 215 18.94 15.06 -6.73
C ILE A 215 20.33 15.58 -7.15
N ARG A 216 21.09 16.17 -6.23
CA ARG A 216 22.48 16.59 -6.52
C ARG A 216 23.38 15.41 -6.92
N ALA A 217 23.24 14.27 -6.27
CA ALA A 217 23.96 13.06 -6.65
C ALA A 217 23.58 12.58 -8.06
N ALA A 218 22.30 12.60 -8.41
CA ALA A 218 21.80 12.29 -9.75
C ALA A 218 22.36 13.25 -10.82
N GLN A 219 22.40 14.55 -10.54
CA GLN A 219 22.99 15.55 -11.43
C GLN A 219 24.50 15.30 -11.67
N GLN A 220 25.22 14.91 -10.64
CA GLN A 220 26.64 14.52 -10.76
C GLN A 220 26.83 13.27 -11.63
N ALA A 221 25.90 12.30 -11.58
CA ALA A 221 25.92 11.16 -12.49
C ALA A 221 25.72 11.62 -13.95
N ALA A 222 24.73 12.48 -14.19
CA ALA A 222 24.44 13.01 -15.53
C ALA A 222 25.65 13.72 -16.16
N THR A 223 26.42 14.52 -15.40
CA THR A 223 27.63 15.19 -15.91
C THR A 223 28.72 14.20 -16.36
N ARG A 224 28.62 12.94 -15.95
CA ARG A 224 29.54 11.85 -16.33
C ARG A 224 28.96 10.92 -17.39
N GLY A 225 27.81 11.25 -17.96
CA GLY A 225 27.12 10.41 -18.93
C GLY A 225 26.49 9.14 -18.34
N LEU A 226 26.32 9.09 -17.01
CA LEU A 226 25.63 8.01 -16.30
C LEU A 226 24.14 8.34 -16.14
N ARG A 227 23.33 7.33 -15.77
CA ARG A 227 21.90 7.57 -15.53
C ARG A 227 21.71 8.54 -14.37
N ALA A 228 20.82 9.52 -14.58
CA ALA A 228 20.56 10.58 -13.61
C ALA A 228 19.68 10.14 -12.43
N VAL A 229 20.11 9.10 -11.73
CA VAL A 229 19.42 8.58 -10.53
C VAL A 229 20.35 8.71 -9.32
N GLY A 230 19.85 9.32 -8.25
CA GLY A 230 20.58 9.49 -7.00
C GLY A 230 19.81 8.91 -5.82
N ALA A 231 20.54 8.50 -4.81
CA ALA A 231 19.97 7.93 -3.57
C ALA A 231 20.79 8.36 -2.34
N VAL A 232 20.08 8.39 -1.20
CA VAL A 232 20.65 8.74 0.11
C VAL A 232 20.06 7.83 1.17
N VAL A 233 20.92 7.20 1.99
CA VAL A 233 20.49 6.47 3.20
C VAL A 233 20.72 7.33 4.42
N VAL A 234 19.70 7.37 5.28
CA VAL A 234 19.63 8.24 6.46
C VAL A 234 19.30 7.42 7.70
N ASP A 235 19.97 7.72 8.80
CA ASP A 235 19.53 7.30 10.13
C ASP A 235 18.46 8.28 10.63
N PRO A 236 17.19 7.88 10.71
CA PRO A 236 16.11 8.79 11.12
C PRO A 236 16.16 9.16 12.61
N GLY A 237 16.88 8.41 13.43
CA GLY A 237 17.04 8.70 14.86
C GLY A 237 17.92 9.90 15.13
N SER A 238 18.97 10.07 14.30
CA SER A 238 19.93 11.17 14.42
C SER A 238 19.84 12.20 13.30
N ASP A 239 18.95 12.01 12.33
CA ASP A 239 18.80 12.79 11.09
C ASP A 239 20.10 12.83 10.26
N ARG A 240 20.92 11.82 10.41
CA ARG A 240 22.23 11.77 9.79
C ARG A 240 22.22 11.02 8.48
N VAL A 241 22.85 11.60 7.47
CA VAL A 241 23.14 10.93 6.20
C VAL A 241 24.29 9.96 6.38
N LEU A 242 24.03 8.66 6.12
CA LEU A 242 25.03 7.58 6.19
C LEU A 242 25.68 7.35 4.85
N ALA A 243 24.91 7.26 3.78
CA ALA A 243 25.42 7.04 2.43
C ALA A 243 24.75 7.98 1.43
N THR A 244 25.53 8.48 0.50
CA THR A 244 25.07 9.23 -0.68
C THR A 244 25.62 8.55 -1.91
N ALA A 245 24.77 8.24 -2.89
CA ALA A 245 25.19 7.56 -4.11
C ALA A 245 24.38 8.02 -5.33
N HIS A 246 24.94 7.76 -6.48
CA HIS A 246 24.26 7.85 -7.78
C HIS A 246 24.31 6.50 -8.50
N ASP A 247 23.57 6.39 -9.59
CA ASP A 247 23.64 5.22 -10.47
C ASP A 247 25.07 5.12 -11.06
N CYS A 248 25.68 3.96 -10.87
CA CYS A 248 27.01 3.61 -11.38
C CYS A 248 26.93 2.45 -12.38
N SER A 249 25.71 2.15 -12.88
CA SER A 249 25.52 1.06 -13.82
C SER A 249 26.18 1.35 -15.17
N GLY A 250 26.76 0.32 -15.76
CA GLY A 250 27.42 0.37 -17.04
C GLY A 250 27.69 -1.04 -17.56
N PRO A 251 28.31 -1.19 -18.75
CA PRO A 251 28.54 -2.52 -19.34
C PRO A 251 29.32 -3.47 -18.44
N ALA A 252 30.28 -2.96 -17.67
CA ALA A 252 31.07 -3.76 -16.74
C ALA A 252 30.37 -4.04 -15.39
N SER A 253 29.40 -3.22 -15.01
CA SER A 253 28.75 -3.29 -13.70
C SER A 253 27.24 -2.95 -13.81
N PRO A 254 26.45 -3.75 -14.50
CA PRO A 254 25.05 -3.41 -14.83
C PRO A 254 24.12 -3.37 -13.62
N LEU A 255 24.54 -3.93 -12.48
CA LEU A 255 23.72 -4.02 -11.26
C LEU A 255 23.93 -2.84 -10.30
N LEU A 256 24.88 -1.95 -10.54
CA LEU A 256 25.21 -0.83 -9.65
C LEU A 256 24.23 0.34 -9.78
N HIS A 257 22.93 0.08 -9.65
CA HIS A 257 21.92 1.11 -9.53
C HIS A 257 22.13 1.93 -8.24
N ALA A 258 21.71 3.20 -8.21
CA ALA A 258 21.88 4.09 -7.07
C ALA A 258 21.52 3.47 -5.71
N THR A 259 20.40 2.74 -5.65
CA THR A 259 19.96 2.02 -4.44
C THR A 259 20.94 0.92 -4.04
N MET A 260 21.45 0.14 -5.00
CA MET A 260 22.42 -0.94 -4.74
C MET A 260 23.74 -0.38 -4.23
N VAL A 261 24.20 0.72 -4.84
CA VAL A 261 25.41 1.43 -4.39
C VAL A 261 25.25 1.96 -2.96
N CYS A 262 24.11 2.53 -2.62
CA CYS A 262 23.82 2.97 -1.25
C CYS A 262 23.87 1.82 -0.22
N ILE A 263 23.25 0.67 -0.56
CA ILE A 263 23.27 -0.52 0.32
C ILE A 263 24.70 -1.03 0.50
N ASP A 264 25.48 -1.08 -0.59
CA ASP A 264 26.88 -1.54 -0.54
C ASP A 264 27.76 -0.58 0.28
N LEU A 265 27.58 0.75 0.15
CA LEU A 265 28.29 1.74 0.97
C LEU A 265 27.98 1.58 2.47
N VAL A 266 26.71 1.33 2.84
CA VAL A 266 26.35 1.05 4.24
C VAL A 266 26.99 -0.24 4.71
N ALA A 267 27.00 -1.30 3.87
CA ALA A 267 27.66 -2.56 4.17
C ALA A 267 29.19 -2.39 4.31
N GLN A 268 29.83 -1.56 3.46
CA GLN A 268 31.27 -1.22 3.58
C GLN A 268 31.57 -0.56 4.92
N GLY A 269 30.71 0.38 5.35
CA GLY A 269 30.84 1.03 6.65
C GLY A 269 30.72 0.05 7.84
N GLN A 270 30.15 -1.13 7.59
CA GLN A 270 30.06 -2.26 8.54
C GLN A 270 31.11 -3.34 8.28
N GLY A 271 32.11 -3.08 7.41
CA GLY A 271 33.16 -4.04 7.08
C GLY A 271 32.76 -5.15 6.08
N ARG A 272 31.64 -4.98 5.31
CA ARG A 272 31.03 -6.04 4.48
C ARG A 272 30.75 -5.69 3.01
N GLY A 273 31.20 -4.54 2.52
CA GLY A 273 30.96 -4.12 1.14
C GLY A 273 31.62 -5.06 0.11
N ALA A 274 31.02 -5.17 -1.07
CA ALA A 274 31.41 -6.09 -2.13
C ALA A 274 32.06 -5.39 -3.34
N HIS A 275 31.85 -4.08 -3.53
CA HIS A 275 32.24 -3.37 -4.74
C HIS A 275 33.30 -2.29 -4.46
N ASP A 276 34.24 -2.13 -5.40
CA ASP A 276 35.16 -0.98 -5.41
C ASP A 276 34.46 0.24 -6.01
N LEU A 277 34.16 1.21 -5.18
CA LEU A 277 33.51 2.47 -5.55
C LEU A 277 34.48 3.65 -5.69
N GLY A 278 35.79 3.40 -5.60
CA GLY A 278 36.85 4.39 -5.79
C GLY A 278 36.72 5.21 -7.08
N PRO A 279 36.31 4.62 -8.24
CA PRO A 279 36.08 5.38 -9.47
C PRO A 279 34.90 6.38 -9.38
N HIS A 280 34.09 6.32 -8.34
CA HIS A 280 32.87 7.14 -8.14
C HIS A 280 32.96 8.00 -6.87
N PRO A 281 33.80 9.05 -6.82
CA PRO A 281 34.06 9.83 -5.61
C PRO A 281 32.83 10.62 -5.09
N ALA A 282 31.78 10.75 -5.90
CA ALA A 282 30.51 11.31 -5.48
C ALA A 282 29.67 10.31 -4.65
N CYS A 283 30.00 9.03 -4.69
CA CYS A 283 29.43 7.99 -3.86
C CYS A 283 30.24 7.93 -2.56
N SER A 284 29.63 8.28 -1.43
CA SER A 284 30.34 8.43 -0.18
C SER A 284 29.57 7.84 0.99
N PHE A 285 30.31 7.26 1.92
CA PHE A 285 29.80 6.81 3.22
C PHE A 285 30.37 7.71 4.33
N ALA A 286 29.49 8.15 5.24
CA ALA A 286 29.88 8.92 6.42
C ALA A 286 29.75 8.01 7.66
N PRO A 287 30.85 7.47 8.21
CA PRO A 287 30.80 6.50 9.31
C PRO A 287 30.06 7.07 10.53
N ALA A 288 29.22 6.23 11.16
CA ALA A 288 28.66 6.55 12.45
C ALA A 288 29.77 6.61 13.50
N THR A 289 29.84 7.66 14.31
CA THR A 289 30.67 7.63 15.50
C THR A 289 30.07 6.63 16.47
N THR A 290 30.85 5.64 16.89
CA THR A 290 30.46 4.50 17.74
C THR A 290 29.70 4.86 19.01
N ALA A 291 29.82 6.08 19.52
CA ALA A 291 29.09 6.56 20.71
C ALA A 291 27.58 6.86 20.47
N GLN A 292 27.12 6.98 19.23
CA GLN A 292 25.73 7.31 18.88
C GLN A 292 24.92 6.12 18.40
N ALA A 293 25.57 5.06 17.93
CA ALA A 293 24.89 3.82 17.48
C ALA A 293 24.08 3.16 18.62
N VAL A 294 24.52 3.31 19.86
CA VAL A 294 23.87 2.72 21.05
C VAL A 294 22.60 3.46 21.49
N ARG A 295 22.35 4.69 21.06
CA ARG A 295 21.18 5.49 21.49
C ARG A 295 20.01 5.50 20.50
N ALA A 296 20.22 5.10 19.23
CA ALA A 296 19.14 5.05 18.23
C ALA A 296 18.18 3.86 18.43
N GLY A 297 18.47 2.95 19.33
CA GLY A 297 17.73 1.72 19.59
C GLY A 297 16.55 1.79 20.57
N SER A 298 15.96 2.95 20.84
CA SER A 298 14.87 3.08 21.82
C SER A 298 13.47 2.89 21.22
N VAL A 299 13.27 1.94 20.32
CA VAL A 299 11.92 1.48 19.96
C VAL A 299 11.91 -0.04 19.83
N ARG A 300 11.52 -0.70 20.94
CA ARG A 300 11.01 -2.07 21.07
C ARG A 300 11.87 -3.20 20.47
N LYS A 301 12.40 -4.04 21.40
CA LYS A 301 12.74 -5.47 21.28
C LYS A 301 12.83 -5.97 19.81
N LEU A 302 14.02 -5.86 19.26
CA LEU A 302 14.51 -6.67 18.16
C LEU A 302 15.94 -7.08 18.53
N ASP A 303 16.05 -7.90 19.57
CA ASP A 303 17.33 -8.46 20.05
C ASP A 303 17.95 -9.46 19.06
N GLU A 304 17.29 -9.71 17.91
CA GLU A 304 17.72 -10.71 16.92
C GLU A 304 18.43 -10.10 15.69
N ASP A 305 18.45 -8.77 15.52
CA ASP A 305 18.98 -8.10 14.32
C ASP A 305 20.25 -7.28 14.55
N VAL A 306 20.95 -7.53 15.65
CA VAL A 306 22.22 -6.87 15.97
C VAL A 306 23.35 -7.89 15.85
N ASP A 307 24.37 -7.57 15.04
CA ASP A 307 25.56 -8.39 14.91
C ASP A 307 26.40 -8.40 16.19
N ALA A 308 27.39 -9.31 16.25
CA ALA A 308 28.32 -9.43 17.38
C ALA A 308 29.04 -8.12 17.73
N ASP A 309 29.14 -7.18 16.79
CA ASP A 309 29.78 -5.86 16.95
C ASP A 309 28.79 -4.76 17.40
N GLY A 310 27.53 -5.09 17.67
CA GLY A 310 26.50 -4.15 18.09
C GLY A 310 25.98 -3.23 16.98
N LEU A 311 26.28 -3.53 15.71
CA LEU A 311 25.81 -2.80 14.54
C LEU A 311 24.50 -3.41 14.02
N PRO A 312 23.56 -2.59 13.50
CA PRO A 312 22.37 -3.09 12.87
C PRO A 312 22.68 -3.87 11.60
N TYR A 313 21.90 -4.91 11.30
CA TYR A 313 22.04 -5.66 10.05
C TYR A 313 21.78 -4.74 8.85
N VAL A 314 22.81 -4.49 8.04
CA VAL A 314 22.83 -3.63 6.84
C VAL A 314 22.02 -2.32 7.03
N CYS A 315 20.80 -2.23 6.48
CA CYS A 315 19.98 -1.02 6.52
C CYS A 315 18.83 -1.09 7.54
N THR A 316 18.89 -2.00 8.52
CA THR A 316 17.85 -2.14 9.55
C THR A 316 17.64 -0.81 10.29
N GLY A 317 16.40 -0.33 10.26
CA GLY A 317 16.02 0.92 10.93
C GLY A 317 16.29 2.21 10.14
N TYR A 318 16.97 2.15 8.99
CA TYR A 318 17.31 3.31 8.18
C TYR A 318 16.27 3.64 7.12
N ASP A 319 16.25 4.89 6.67
CA ASP A 319 15.39 5.41 5.63
C ASP A 319 16.21 5.62 4.35
N LEU A 320 15.62 5.28 3.19
CA LEU A 320 16.17 5.56 1.87
C LEU A 320 15.38 6.68 1.19
N TYR A 321 16.09 7.66 0.65
CA TYR A 321 15.57 8.65 -0.28
C TYR A 321 16.18 8.39 -1.66
N VAL A 322 15.36 8.30 -2.71
CA VAL A 322 15.80 8.00 -4.06
C VAL A 322 15.01 8.83 -5.09
N THR A 323 15.67 9.37 -6.09
CA THR A 323 15.02 10.27 -7.06
C THR A 323 14.02 9.56 -7.96
N ARG A 324 14.23 8.26 -8.23
CA ARG A 324 13.39 7.42 -9.09
C ARG A 324 12.93 6.18 -8.34
N GLU A 325 11.72 5.72 -8.62
CA GLU A 325 11.18 4.49 -8.04
C GLU A 325 12.11 3.29 -8.30
N PRO A 326 12.46 2.51 -7.27
CA PRO A 326 13.28 1.32 -7.40
C PRO A 326 12.65 0.24 -8.28
N CYS A 327 13.45 -0.33 -9.19
CA CYS A 327 13.07 -1.52 -9.97
C CYS A 327 12.99 -2.77 -9.07
N THR A 328 12.56 -3.91 -9.62
CA THR A 328 12.39 -5.17 -8.88
C THR A 328 13.67 -5.61 -8.17
N MET A 329 14.84 -5.53 -8.83
CA MET A 329 16.13 -5.88 -8.22
C MET A 329 16.41 -5.01 -7.00
N CYS A 330 16.30 -3.70 -7.14
CA CYS A 330 16.53 -2.74 -6.05
C CYS A 330 15.52 -2.92 -4.91
N ALA A 331 14.24 -3.13 -5.23
CA ALA A 331 13.19 -3.36 -4.23
C ALA A 331 13.44 -4.64 -3.41
N MET A 332 13.88 -5.72 -4.06
CA MET A 332 14.27 -6.95 -3.35
C MET A 332 15.52 -6.77 -2.49
N ALA A 333 16.51 -6.00 -2.98
CA ALA A 333 17.67 -5.66 -2.17
C ALA A 333 17.31 -4.87 -0.91
N LEU A 334 16.30 -3.96 -1.00
CA LEU A 334 15.76 -3.21 0.14
C LEU A 334 15.02 -4.13 1.13
N VAL A 335 14.29 -5.14 0.65
CA VAL A 335 13.70 -6.19 1.51
C VAL A 335 14.81 -6.93 2.27
N HIS A 336 15.83 -7.40 1.55
CA HIS A 336 16.91 -8.19 2.15
C HIS A 336 17.81 -7.38 3.09
N SER A 337 18.00 -6.09 2.84
CA SER A 337 18.77 -5.19 3.71
C SER A 337 17.96 -4.64 4.89
N ARG A 338 16.67 -5.01 5.01
CA ARG A 338 15.76 -4.65 6.10
C ARG A 338 15.56 -3.14 6.30
N VAL A 339 15.48 -2.38 5.19
CA VAL A 339 15.19 -0.95 5.24
C VAL A 339 13.87 -0.68 5.97
N ARG A 340 13.79 0.46 6.70
CA ARG A 340 12.60 0.85 7.46
C ARG A 340 11.57 1.55 6.59
N ARG A 341 11.99 2.59 5.83
CA ARG A 341 11.12 3.38 4.95
C ARG A 341 11.87 3.74 3.68
N VAL A 342 11.11 3.86 2.60
CA VAL A 342 11.62 4.34 1.30
C VAL A 342 10.79 5.54 0.87
N PHE A 343 11.46 6.61 0.49
CA PHE A 343 10.88 7.82 -0.09
C PHE A 343 11.40 7.97 -1.51
N TYR A 344 10.51 7.94 -2.50
CA TYR A 344 10.94 8.18 -3.88
C TYR A 344 10.26 9.41 -4.49
N GLY A 345 10.97 10.06 -5.42
CA GLY A 345 10.47 11.23 -6.11
C GLY A 345 9.54 10.84 -7.26
N ALA A 346 10.10 10.45 -8.39
CA ALA A 346 9.36 10.12 -9.61
C ALA A 346 9.05 8.62 -9.70
N PRO A 347 7.86 8.22 -10.19
CA PRO A 347 7.57 6.84 -10.54
C PRO A 347 8.41 6.38 -11.72
N SER A 348 8.53 5.06 -11.92
CA SER A 348 9.26 4.45 -13.03
C SER A 348 8.41 3.40 -13.72
N PRO A 349 8.48 3.26 -15.07
CA PRO A 349 7.76 2.23 -15.81
C PRO A 349 8.07 0.80 -15.35
N ASP A 350 9.29 0.56 -14.83
CA ASP A 350 9.76 -0.70 -14.27
C ASP A 350 9.74 -0.72 -12.73
N GLY A 351 9.07 0.26 -12.11
CA GLY A 351 9.00 0.45 -10.67
C GLY A 351 8.30 -0.70 -9.93
N ALA A 352 8.89 -1.13 -8.82
CA ALA A 352 8.42 -2.28 -8.06
C ALA A 352 7.83 -1.93 -6.68
N LEU A 353 7.68 -0.64 -6.36
CA LEU A 353 7.16 -0.16 -5.09
C LEU A 353 5.81 0.57 -5.20
N GLY A 354 5.26 0.71 -6.40
CA GLY A 354 3.98 1.39 -6.59
C GLY A 354 3.43 1.31 -8.02
N THR A 355 4.31 1.29 -9.04
CA THR A 355 3.91 1.33 -10.45
C THR A 355 3.51 -0.06 -10.96
N ARG A 356 4.42 -1.02 -11.03
CA ARG A 356 4.13 -2.39 -11.52
C ARG A 356 3.82 -3.36 -10.39
N PHE A 357 4.53 -3.22 -9.29
CA PHE A 357 4.42 -4.11 -8.12
C PHE A 357 4.35 -3.28 -6.84
N ARG A 358 4.03 -3.96 -5.74
CA ARG A 358 4.07 -3.42 -4.38
C ARG A 358 4.83 -4.40 -3.48
N LEU A 359 6.09 -4.68 -3.84
CA LEU A 359 6.92 -5.67 -3.16
C LEU A 359 7.08 -5.38 -1.67
N HIS A 360 7.15 -4.10 -1.28
CA HIS A 360 7.27 -3.66 0.12
C HIS A 360 6.13 -4.15 1.03
N ALA A 361 4.97 -4.46 0.47
CA ALA A 361 3.76 -4.81 1.22
C ALA A 361 3.32 -6.27 1.03
N ARG A 362 4.10 -7.09 0.33
CA ARG A 362 3.78 -8.49 0.07
C ARG A 362 3.77 -9.31 1.37
N PRO A 363 2.68 -10.03 1.70
CA PRO A 363 2.58 -10.79 2.93
C PRO A 363 3.48 -12.04 2.98
N ASP A 364 3.89 -12.53 1.82
CA ASP A 364 4.73 -13.72 1.62
C ASP A 364 6.24 -13.42 1.75
N LEU A 365 6.64 -12.15 1.89
CA LEU A 365 8.03 -11.78 2.13
C LEU A 365 8.34 -11.67 3.63
N ASN A 366 9.58 -11.98 3.99
CA ASN A 366 10.06 -12.01 5.37
C ASN A 366 10.29 -10.62 6.00
N HIS A 367 10.27 -9.56 5.19
CA HIS A 367 10.36 -8.18 5.65
C HIS A 367 9.43 -7.27 4.84
N ARG A 368 8.80 -6.33 5.54
CA ARG A 368 7.93 -5.30 4.96
C ARG A 368 8.36 -3.94 5.47
N PHE A 369 8.30 -2.94 4.59
CA PHE A 369 8.68 -1.58 4.91
C PHE A 369 7.68 -0.57 4.36
N LEU A 370 7.70 0.65 4.89
CA LEU A 370 6.81 1.70 4.43
C LEU A 370 7.38 2.40 3.20
N VAL A 371 6.52 2.74 2.26
CA VAL A 371 6.89 3.44 1.03
C VAL A 371 6.07 4.71 0.88
N PHE A 372 6.74 5.80 0.55
CA PHE A 372 6.15 7.10 0.25
C PHE A 372 6.64 7.59 -1.11
N ARG A 373 5.73 8.12 -1.91
CA ARG A 373 6.01 8.69 -3.24
C ARG A 373 5.76 10.18 -3.29
N GLY A 374 6.29 10.84 -4.31
CA GLY A 374 5.97 12.23 -4.63
C GLY A 374 6.84 13.26 -3.93
N VAL A 375 7.92 12.86 -3.25
CA VAL A 375 8.85 13.80 -2.61
C VAL A 375 9.65 14.51 -3.68
N LEU A 376 9.40 15.81 -3.88
CA LEU A 376 9.98 16.63 -4.96
C LEU A 376 9.80 16.01 -6.35
N GLU A 377 8.66 15.40 -6.63
CA GLU A 377 8.40 14.63 -7.85
C GLU A 377 8.71 15.43 -9.13
N ALA A 378 8.27 16.69 -9.20
CA ALA A 378 8.50 17.53 -10.37
C ALA A 378 10.00 17.78 -10.65
N GLN A 379 10.82 17.88 -9.61
CA GLN A 379 12.26 18.03 -9.76
C GLN A 379 12.92 16.71 -10.17
N CYS A 380 12.48 15.59 -9.59
CA CYS A 380 12.99 14.26 -9.91
C CYS A 380 12.65 13.84 -11.35
N ARG A 381 11.46 14.16 -11.86
CA ARG A 381 11.07 13.89 -13.26
C ARG A 381 11.96 14.63 -14.28
N ARG A 382 12.44 15.82 -13.94
CA ARG A 382 13.33 16.60 -14.83
C ARG A 382 14.74 16.04 -14.95
N LEU A 383 15.15 15.11 -14.08
CA LEU A 383 16.46 14.46 -14.16
C LEU A 383 16.54 13.43 -15.29
N ASP A 384 15.44 12.77 -15.58
CA ASP A 384 15.36 11.72 -16.61
C ASP A 384 14.01 11.89 -17.34
N PRO A 385 13.97 12.71 -18.40
CA PRO A 385 12.73 13.04 -19.11
C PRO A 385 12.13 11.87 -19.89
N ASP A 386 12.88 10.79 -20.11
CA ASP A 386 12.43 9.60 -20.84
C ASP A 386 11.69 8.58 -19.95
N THR A 387 11.29 8.99 -18.75
CA THR A 387 10.56 8.15 -17.77
C THR A 387 9.12 8.58 -17.56
#